data_91c0aaad930b438116f46bae3ae73fdb
#
_entry.id   91c0aaad930b438116f46bae3ae73fdb
#
_cell.length_a   1.000
_cell.length_b   1.000
_cell.length_c   1.000
_cell.angle_alpha   90.00
_cell.angle_beta   90.00
_cell.angle_gamma   90.00
#
_symmetry.space_group_name_H-M   'P 1'
#
loop_
_entity.id
_entity.type
_entity.pdbx_description
1 polymer ?
#
loop_
_entity_poly.entity_id
_entity_poly.type
_entity_poly.pdbx_seq_one_letter_code
_entity_poly.pdbx_strand_id
1 'polypeptide(L)'
;MEAPFWHERWAKHEIGFHMPKPHAALERYWSSLSLAAGSRVFVPLAGKSLDLVWLARAGHQVVGIELSPVAVEEFRAEHPSETAIDLRCGDFFDLTPDTLGPIDAVFDRASLVALPSAMRRDYAAHITSLSRPGTRSLLVTMEYDQSQMKGPPHAVLESEVQTLYGAHHLIETLERIDVLADYPRMIDRGITALAERVYRLTRES
;
A
#
# COMPACT_ATOMS: atom_id res chain seq x y z
N MET A 1 3.03 -13.06 -6.65
CA MET A 1 3.68 -13.94 -5.65
C MET A 1 2.59 -14.72 -4.97
N GLU A 2 2.75 -16.00 -4.81
CA GLU A 2 1.65 -16.87 -4.40
C GLU A 2 1.32 -16.72 -2.92
N ALA A 3 0.03 -16.91 -2.57
CA ALA A 3 -0.48 -16.85 -1.20
C ALA A 3 0.38 -17.63 -0.17
N PRO A 4 0.87 -18.87 -0.46
CA PRO A 4 1.70 -19.64 0.48
C PRO A 4 2.96 -18.92 0.94
N PHE A 5 3.59 -18.12 0.08
CA PHE A 5 4.78 -17.35 0.45
C PHE A 5 4.49 -16.35 1.59
N TRP A 6 3.38 -15.60 1.49
CA TRP A 6 3.02 -14.61 2.50
C TRP A 6 2.57 -15.28 3.80
N HIS A 7 1.77 -16.35 3.73
CA HIS A 7 1.38 -17.13 4.91
C HIS A 7 2.61 -17.64 5.68
N GLU A 8 3.61 -18.17 4.96
CA GLU A 8 4.85 -18.65 5.57
C GLU A 8 5.64 -17.53 6.27
N ARG A 9 5.74 -16.35 5.62
CA ARG A 9 6.43 -15.18 6.21
C ARG A 9 5.80 -14.74 7.52
N TRP A 10 4.49 -14.63 7.55
CA TRP A 10 3.76 -14.28 8.76
C TRP A 10 3.88 -15.35 9.84
N ALA A 11 3.70 -16.63 9.50
CA ALA A 11 3.83 -17.74 10.44
C ALA A 11 5.22 -17.85 11.09
N LYS A 12 6.27 -17.48 10.34
CA LYS A 12 7.67 -17.47 10.82
C LYS A 12 8.09 -16.14 11.43
N HIS A 13 7.21 -15.15 11.52
CA HIS A 13 7.54 -13.77 11.93
C HIS A 13 8.71 -13.14 11.13
N GLU A 14 8.88 -13.54 9.88
CA GLU A 14 9.86 -12.96 8.96
C GLU A 14 9.31 -11.66 8.32
N ILE A 15 8.80 -10.77 9.18
CA ILE A 15 8.04 -9.55 8.81
C ILE A 15 8.93 -8.29 8.75
N GLY A 16 10.13 -8.42 8.23
CA GLY A 16 11.06 -7.29 8.12
C GLY A 16 10.57 -6.09 7.28
N PHE A 17 9.44 -6.23 6.62
CA PHE A 17 8.70 -5.18 5.93
C PHE A 17 7.72 -4.40 6.84
N HIS A 18 7.38 -4.94 8.02
CA HIS A 18 6.56 -4.24 9.01
C HIS A 18 7.38 -3.11 9.66
N MET A 19 6.82 -1.91 9.62
CA MET A 19 7.47 -0.71 10.16
C MET A 19 6.94 -0.40 11.56
N PRO A 20 7.81 0.03 12.51
CA PRO A 20 7.43 0.32 13.89
C PRO A 20 6.72 1.69 14.06
N LYS A 21 6.47 2.40 12.97
CA LYS A 21 5.80 3.71 12.92
C LYS A 21 5.05 3.87 11.61
N PRO A 22 4.05 4.77 11.55
CA PRO A 22 3.40 5.14 10.30
C PRO A 22 4.41 5.67 9.29
N HIS A 23 4.09 5.52 8.01
CA HIS A 23 4.96 5.95 6.93
C HIS A 23 4.99 7.47 6.81
N ALA A 24 6.18 8.05 6.65
CA ALA A 24 6.36 9.50 6.58
C ALA A 24 5.57 10.18 5.45
N ALA A 25 5.29 9.47 4.36
CA ALA A 25 4.47 10.00 3.28
C ALA A 25 3.03 10.31 3.72
N LEU A 26 2.45 9.57 4.69
CA LEU A 26 1.14 9.90 5.26
C LEU A 26 1.18 11.25 5.95
N GLU A 27 2.13 11.44 6.86
CA GLU A 27 2.25 12.69 7.63
C GLU A 27 2.49 13.89 6.71
N ARG A 28 3.26 13.70 5.63
CA ARG A 28 3.68 14.79 4.75
C ARG A 28 2.68 15.11 3.65
N TYR A 29 2.02 14.10 3.08
CA TYR A 29 1.26 14.29 1.83
C TYR A 29 -0.23 13.96 1.94
N TRP A 30 -0.69 13.31 3.02
CA TRP A 30 -2.09 12.91 3.13
C TRP A 30 -3.07 14.07 2.98
N SER A 31 -2.75 15.22 3.58
CA SER A 31 -3.59 16.44 3.49
C SER A 31 -3.76 16.94 2.04
N SER A 32 -2.80 16.65 1.15
CA SER A 32 -2.88 17.03 -0.27
C SER A 32 -4.03 16.32 -1.01
N LEU A 33 -4.52 15.22 -0.47
CA LEU A 33 -5.70 14.54 -1.01
C LEU A 33 -7.00 15.31 -0.77
N SER A 34 -7.00 16.33 0.11
CA SER A 34 -8.16 17.20 0.40
C SER A 34 -9.45 16.40 0.64
N LEU A 35 -9.37 15.38 1.48
CA LEU A 35 -10.49 14.51 1.83
C LEU A 35 -11.38 15.16 2.89
N ALA A 36 -12.68 14.90 2.83
CA ALA A 36 -13.60 15.30 3.89
C ALA A 36 -13.35 14.47 5.16
N ALA A 37 -13.72 15.03 6.31
CA ALA A 37 -13.74 14.28 7.56
C ALA A 37 -14.70 13.07 7.42
N GLY A 38 -14.31 11.93 7.98
CA GLY A 38 -15.08 10.69 7.88
C GLY A 38 -14.97 9.97 6.51
N SER A 39 -14.15 10.48 5.58
CA SER A 39 -13.89 9.78 4.31
C SER A 39 -13.46 8.34 4.53
N ARG A 40 -13.90 7.46 3.65
CA ARG A 40 -13.60 6.04 3.71
C ARG A 40 -12.35 5.72 2.91
N VAL A 41 -11.31 5.22 3.61
CA VAL A 41 -9.98 4.95 3.07
C VAL A 41 -9.75 3.45 2.97
N PHE A 42 -9.34 2.99 1.80
CA PHE A 42 -8.95 1.61 1.56
C PHE A 42 -7.43 1.44 1.62
N VAL A 43 -6.97 0.40 2.31
CA VAL A 43 -5.56 0.00 2.40
C VAL A 43 -5.43 -1.44 1.92
N PRO A 44 -4.95 -1.67 0.69
CA PRO A 44 -4.74 -3.02 0.16
C PRO A 44 -3.51 -3.68 0.79
N LEU A 45 -3.52 -5.03 0.90
CA LEU A 45 -2.41 -5.85 1.40
C LEU A 45 -1.81 -5.29 2.70
N ALA A 46 -2.70 -4.96 3.64
CA ALA A 46 -2.42 -4.03 4.73
C ALA A 46 -1.45 -4.57 5.80
N GLY A 47 -1.26 -5.90 5.86
CA GLY A 47 -0.52 -6.51 6.96
C GLY A 47 -1.12 -6.12 8.32
N LYS A 48 -0.27 -5.80 9.26
CA LYS A 48 -0.64 -5.15 10.52
C LYS A 48 -0.06 -3.72 10.62
N SER A 49 -0.11 -2.98 9.50
CA SER A 49 0.53 -1.67 9.40
C SER A 49 -0.06 -0.64 10.36
N LEU A 50 0.83 0.13 11.01
CA LEU A 50 0.44 1.30 11.83
C LEU A 50 -0.13 2.45 10.98
N ASP A 51 -0.01 2.38 9.66
CA ASP A 51 -0.66 3.32 8.74
C ASP A 51 -2.19 3.29 8.90
N LEU A 52 -2.78 2.10 9.14
CA LEU A 52 -4.21 1.95 9.43
C LEU A 52 -4.63 2.78 10.67
N VAL A 53 -3.84 2.68 11.74
CA VAL A 53 -4.08 3.41 13.00
C VAL A 53 -3.94 4.91 12.79
N TRP A 54 -2.92 5.34 12.05
CA TRP A 54 -2.71 6.75 11.74
C TRP A 54 -3.90 7.33 10.96
N LEU A 55 -4.37 6.64 9.93
CA LEU A 55 -5.51 7.06 9.12
C LEU A 55 -6.81 7.15 9.95
N ALA A 56 -7.05 6.18 10.83
CA ALA A 56 -8.20 6.20 11.72
C ALA A 56 -8.15 7.40 12.69
N ARG A 57 -6.99 7.66 13.27
CA ARG A 57 -6.76 8.82 14.17
C ARG A 57 -6.80 10.17 13.45
N ALA A 58 -6.54 10.18 12.13
CA ALA A 58 -6.76 11.33 11.27
C ALA A 58 -8.26 11.60 10.97
N GLY A 59 -9.17 10.77 11.51
CA GLY A 59 -10.62 10.95 11.41
C GLY A 59 -11.27 10.24 10.24
N HIS A 60 -10.63 9.23 9.67
CA HIS A 60 -11.17 8.45 8.55
C HIS A 60 -11.76 7.11 9.00
N GLN A 61 -12.68 6.58 8.20
CA GLN A 61 -13.11 5.18 8.27
C GLN A 61 -12.15 4.35 7.42
N VAL A 62 -11.45 3.40 8.03
CA VAL A 62 -10.39 2.64 7.34
C VAL A 62 -10.84 1.23 7.07
N VAL A 63 -10.70 0.78 5.83
CA VAL A 63 -10.90 -0.62 5.44
C VAL A 63 -9.58 -1.16 4.92
N GLY A 64 -9.07 -2.21 5.56
CA GLY A 64 -7.90 -2.95 5.11
C GLY A 64 -8.28 -4.33 4.63
N ILE A 65 -7.50 -4.89 3.70
CA ILE A 65 -7.54 -6.30 3.32
C ILE A 65 -6.16 -6.91 3.51
N GLU A 66 -6.09 -8.05 4.18
CA GLU A 66 -4.85 -8.80 4.39
C GLU A 66 -5.10 -10.29 4.22
N LEU A 67 -4.22 -10.95 3.50
CA LEU A 67 -4.34 -12.37 3.18
C LEU A 67 -4.06 -13.27 4.40
N SER A 68 -3.12 -12.85 5.26
CA SER A 68 -2.68 -13.65 6.41
C SER A 68 -3.61 -13.48 7.62
N PRO A 69 -4.26 -14.56 8.10
CA PRO A 69 -5.04 -14.50 9.33
C PRO A 69 -4.16 -14.15 10.54
N VAL A 70 -2.90 -14.58 10.58
CA VAL A 70 -1.95 -14.24 11.65
C VAL A 70 -1.77 -12.73 11.76
N ALA A 71 -1.56 -12.04 10.64
CA ALA A 71 -1.41 -10.59 10.63
C ALA A 71 -2.66 -9.87 11.14
N VAL A 72 -3.84 -10.33 10.72
CA VAL A 72 -5.13 -9.75 11.13
C VAL A 72 -5.39 -9.96 12.62
N GLU A 73 -5.12 -11.16 13.13
CA GLU A 73 -5.28 -11.49 14.55
C GLU A 73 -4.32 -10.68 15.43
N GLU A 74 -3.04 -10.59 15.04
CA GLU A 74 -2.05 -9.77 15.73
C GLU A 74 -2.46 -8.29 15.75
N PHE A 75 -2.88 -7.74 14.60
CA PHE A 75 -3.33 -6.36 14.54
C PHE A 75 -4.49 -6.08 15.49
N ARG A 76 -5.50 -6.95 15.51
CA ARG A 76 -6.67 -6.79 16.40
C ARG A 76 -6.30 -6.91 17.88
N ALA A 77 -5.36 -7.79 18.21
CA ALA A 77 -4.85 -7.94 19.58
C ALA A 77 -4.04 -6.72 20.04
N GLU A 78 -3.24 -6.13 19.13
CA GLU A 78 -2.42 -4.95 19.41
C GLU A 78 -3.24 -3.65 19.46
N HIS A 79 -4.39 -3.59 18.73
CA HIS A 79 -5.20 -2.38 18.56
C HIS A 79 -6.70 -2.61 18.84
N PRO A 80 -7.10 -3.15 20.01
CA PRO A 80 -8.49 -3.54 20.28
C PRO A 80 -9.46 -2.35 20.38
N SER A 81 -8.96 -1.15 20.58
CA SER A 81 -9.77 0.08 20.72
C SER A 81 -10.02 0.83 19.41
N GLU A 82 -9.38 0.44 18.32
CA GLU A 82 -9.46 1.17 17.04
C GLU A 82 -10.70 0.74 16.24
N THR A 83 -11.88 1.19 16.68
CA THR A 83 -13.19 0.81 16.11
C THR A 83 -13.48 1.40 14.72
N ALA A 84 -12.71 2.39 14.28
CA ALA A 84 -12.82 2.97 12.94
C ALA A 84 -12.08 2.14 11.86
N ILE A 85 -11.45 1.02 12.25
CA ILE A 85 -10.67 0.16 11.35
C ILE A 85 -11.39 -1.18 11.15
N ASP A 86 -11.78 -1.47 9.91
CA ASP A 86 -12.28 -2.76 9.44
C ASP A 86 -11.14 -3.48 8.69
N LEU A 87 -10.28 -4.20 9.41
CA LEU A 87 -9.24 -5.03 8.79
C LEU A 87 -9.80 -6.42 8.51
N ARG A 88 -9.96 -6.74 7.24
CA ARG A 88 -10.53 -7.98 6.73
C ARG A 88 -9.45 -8.99 6.40
N CYS A 89 -9.72 -10.26 6.70
CA CYS A 89 -8.88 -11.38 6.25
C CYS A 89 -9.43 -11.93 4.93
N GLY A 90 -8.61 -11.96 3.88
CA GLY A 90 -9.02 -12.49 2.57
C GLY A 90 -8.09 -12.10 1.44
N ASP A 91 -8.36 -12.64 0.25
CA ASP A 91 -7.63 -12.27 -0.95
C ASP A 91 -8.14 -10.91 -1.47
N PHE A 92 -7.18 -10.04 -1.76
CA PHE A 92 -7.46 -8.74 -2.38
C PHE A 92 -8.24 -8.89 -3.70
N PHE A 93 -7.93 -9.88 -4.50
CA PHE A 93 -8.55 -10.09 -5.81
C PHE A 93 -10.00 -10.60 -5.73
N ASP A 94 -10.45 -11.08 -4.58
CA ASP A 94 -11.84 -11.49 -4.36
C ASP A 94 -12.77 -10.31 -4.01
N LEU A 95 -12.20 -9.12 -3.74
CA LEU A 95 -13.00 -7.94 -3.45
C LEU A 95 -13.78 -7.49 -4.69
N THR A 96 -14.99 -7.05 -4.46
CA THR A 96 -15.82 -6.38 -5.47
C THR A 96 -16.23 -4.99 -4.97
N PRO A 97 -16.67 -4.09 -5.86
CA PRO A 97 -17.22 -2.80 -5.40
C PRO A 97 -18.36 -2.97 -4.38
N ASP A 98 -19.17 -4.02 -4.52
CA ASP A 98 -20.29 -4.29 -3.59
C ASP A 98 -19.79 -4.77 -2.23
N THR A 99 -18.79 -5.66 -2.19
CA THR A 99 -18.25 -6.19 -0.93
C THR A 99 -17.36 -5.19 -0.22
N LEU A 100 -16.58 -4.39 -0.96
CA LEU A 100 -15.76 -3.33 -0.39
C LEU A 100 -16.63 -2.14 0.06
N GLY A 101 -17.66 -1.81 -0.71
CA GLY A 101 -18.43 -0.58 -0.58
C GLY A 101 -17.68 0.66 -1.14
N PRO A 102 -18.35 1.82 -1.22
CA PRO A 102 -17.74 3.02 -1.80
C PRO A 102 -16.53 3.48 -0.99
N ILE A 103 -15.45 3.83 -1.68
CA ILE A 103 -14.23 4.37 -1.09
C ILE A 103 -13.97 5.77 -1.65
N ASP A 104 -13.42 6.66 -0.82
CA ASP A 104 -13.05 8.02 -1.19
C ASP A 104 -11.55 8.13 -1.48
N ALA A 105 -10.74 7.28 -0.83
CA ALA A 105 -9.31 7.25 -1.05
C ALA A 105 -8.71 5.85 -0.92
N VAL A 106 -7.50 5.70 -1.47
CA VAL A 106 -6.62 4.53 -1.31
C VAL A 106 -5.29 4.98 -0.75
N PHE A 107 -4.77 4.27 0.24
CA PHE A 107 -3.37 4.37 0.64
C PHE A 107 -2.66 3.10 0.23
N ASP A 108 -1.84 3.19 -0.80
CA ASP A 108 -1.08 2.07 -1.37
C ASP A 108 0.41 2.23 -1.06
N ARG A 109 0.82 1.57 -0.01
CA ARG A 109 2.22 1.49 0.41
C ARG A 109 2.57 0.04 0.72
N ALA A 110 3.69 -0.41 0.20
CA ALA A 110 4.19 -1.79 0.29
C ALA A 110 3.30 -2.85 -0.40
N SER A 111 2.23 -2.45 -1.11
CA SER A 111 1.35 -3.38 -1.83
C SER A 111 1.83 -3.61 -3.26
N LEU A 112 1.86 -2.58 -4.10
CA LEU A 112 2.31 -2.70 -5.50
C LEU A 112 3.74 -3.24 -5.58
N VAL A 113 4.65 -2.79 -4.71
CA VAL A 113 6.05 -3.24 -4.65
C VAL A 113 6.22 -4.67 -4.12
N ALA A 114 5.21 -5.22 -3.44
CA ALA A 114 5.22 -6.62 -2.99
C ALA A 114 5.00 -7.61 -4.13
N LEU A 115 4.42 -7.14 -5.24
CA LEU A 115 3.98 -7.99 -6.34
C LEU A 115 5.04 -8.06 -7.46
N PRO A 116 5.29 -9.25 -8.04
CA PRO A 116 6.10 -9.36 -9.23
C PRO A 116 5.40 -8.66 -10.42
N SER A 117 6.18 -8.18 -11.40
CA SER A 117 5.69 -7.38 -12.52
C SER A 117 4.50 -8.01 -13.27
N ALA A 118 4.47 -9.33 -13.38
CA ALA A 118 3.37 -10.06 -14.05
C ALA A 118 2.01 -9.86 -13.37
N MET A 119 1.96 -9.61 -12.06
CA MET A 119 0.72 -9.42 -11.29
C MET A 119 0.29 -7.96 -11.17
N ARG A 120 1.20 -7.01 -11.40
CA ARG A 120 0.92 -5.58 -11.13
C ARG A 120 -0.13 -4.99 -12.06
N ARG A 121 -0.24 -5.49 -13.30
CA ARG A 121 -1.29 -5.05 -14.23
C ARG A 121 -2.66 -5.40 -13.68
N ASP A 122 -2.84 -6.65 -13.24
CA ASP A 122 -4.12 -7.11 -12.69
C ASP A 122 -4.42 -6.39 -11.38
N TYR A 123 -3.42 -6.16 -10.54
CA TYR A 123 -3.54 -5.38 -9.32
C TYR A 123 -4.02 -3.95 -9.59
N ALA A 124 -3.36 -3.23 -10.50
CA ALA A 124 -3.72 -1.85 -10.83
C ALA A 124 -5.11 -1.76 -11.47
N ALA A 125 -5.45 -2.71 -12.36
CA ALA A 125 -6.77 -2.81 -12.94
C ALA A 125 -7.84 -3.07 -11.87
N HIS A 126 -7.52 -3.92 -10.89
CA HIS A 126 -8.44 -4.23 -9.80
C HIS A 126 -8.65 -3.02 -8.86
N ILE A 127 -7.59 -2.32 -8.44
CA ILE A 127 -7.70 -1.04 -7.70
C ILE A 127 -8.57 -0.04 -8.47
N THR A 128 -8.36 0.06 -9.79
CA THR A 128 -9.15 0.94 -10.65
C THR A 128 -10.63 0.56 -10.66
N SER A 129 -10.95 -0.74 -10.70
CA SER A 129 -12.32 -1.25 -10.69
C SER A 129 -13.05 -1.03 -9.36
N LEU A 130 -12.32 -1.05 -8.25
CA LEU A 130 -12.83 -0.77 -6.90
C LEU A 130 -13.02 0.74 -6.64
N SER A 131 -12.39 1.58 -7.46
CA SER A 131 -12.41 3.04 -7.34
C SER A 131 -13.49 3.65 -8.22
N ARG A 132 -14.13 4.71 -7.73
CA ARG A 132 -15.07 5.53 -8.50
C ARG A 132 -14.39 6.80 -9.02
N PRO A 133 -14.93 7.48 -10.03
CA PRO A 133 -14.45 8.79 -10.43
C PRO A 133 -14.33 9.74 -9.23
N GLY A 134 -13.19 10.41 -9.10
CA GLY A 134 -12.86 11.29 -7.98
C GLY A 134 -12.19 10.60 -6.79
N THR A 135 -12.13 9.25 -6.73
CA THR A 135 -11.30 8.55 -5.73
C THR A 135 -9.84 8.98 -5.87
N ARG A 136 -9.21 9.33 -4.74
CA ARG A 136 -7.81 9.79 -4.69
C ARG A 136 -6.94 8.75 -4.01
N SER A 137 -5.73 8.55 -4.55
CA SER A 137 -4.79 7.60 -3.96
C SER A 137 -3.48 8.29 -3.61
N LEU A 138 -2.91 7.93 -2.48
CA LEU A 138 -1.51 8.17 -2.16
C LEU A 138 -0.77 6.85 -2.39
N LEU A 139 0.05 6.81 -3.45
CA LEU A 139 0.85 5.65 -3.83
C LEU A 139 2.31 5.90 -3.49
N VAL A 140 2.94 4.94 -2.82
CA VAL A 140 4.38 4.95 -2.54
C VAL A 140 5.04 3.77 -3.23
N THR A 141 6.01 4.05 -4.10
CA THR A 141 6.81 3.03 -4.79
C THR A 141 8.28 3.10 -4.38
N MET A 142 9.03 2.05 -4.70
CA MET A 142 10.46 1.97 -4.49
C MET A 142 11.19 1.88 -5.84
N GLU A 143 12.25 2.67 -5.98
CA GLU A 143 13.11 2.70 -7.16
C GLU A 143 14.52 2.27 -6.78
N TYR A 144 14.99 1.21 -7.37
CA TYR A 144 16.36 0.72 -7.25
C TYR A 144 16.70 -0.14 -8.48
N ASP A 145 17.97 -0.49 -8.67
CA ASP A 145 18.36 -1.42 -9.74
C ASP A 145 17.88 -2.84 -9.38
N GLN A 146 16.81 -3.29 -10.06
CA GLN A 146 16.19 -4.60 -9.82
C GLN A 146 17.15 -5.78 -10.03
N SER A 147 18.26 -5.59 -10.75
CA SER A 147 19.28 -6.65 -10.92
C SER A 147 20.03 -6.97 -9.63
N GLN A 148 20.07 -6.03 -8.67
CA GLN A 148 20.75 -6.21 -7.39
C GLN A 148 19.94 -7.07 -6.40
N MET A 149 18.63 -7.20 -6.59
CA MET A 149 17.78 -7.96 -5.67
C MET A 149 16.53 -8.51 -6.37
N LYS A 150 16.21 -9.79 -6.13
CA LYS A 150 15.03 -10.44 -6.75
C LYS A 150 13.68 -9.91 -6.23
N GLY A 151 13.66 -9.20 -5.11
CA GLY A 151 12.41 -8.81 -4.43
C GLY A 151 11.81 -9.93 -3.55
N PRO A 152 10.69 -9.71 -2.82
CA PRO A 152 10.16 -8.38 -2.55
C PRO A 152 11.03 -7.58 -1.56
N PRO A 153 10.87 -6.24 -1.48
CA PRO A 153 10.08 -5.43 -2.39
C PRO A 153 10.69 -5.43 -3.79
N HIS A 154 9.86 -5.19 -4.81
CA HIS A 154 10.33 -5.03 -6.19
C HIS A 154 10.43 -3.55 -6.54
N ALA A 155 11.36 -3.20 -7.44
CA ALA A 155 11.42 -1.87 -8.00
C ALA A 155 10.17 -1.60 -8.88
N VAL A 156 9.58 -0.42 -8.73
CA VAL A 156 8.49 0.09 -9.55
C VAL A 156 8.84 1.51 -9.97
N LEU A 157 9.23 1.65 -11.22
CA LEU A 157 9.67 2.93 -11.78
C LEU A 157 8.47 3.80 -12.19
N GLU A 158 8.69 5.11 -12.32
CA GLU A 158 7.67 6.07 -12.77
C GLU A 158 7.03 5.67 -14.09
N SER A 159 7.82 5.20 -15.07
CA SER A 159 7.30 4.74 -16.35
C SER A 159 6.33 3.55 -16.23
N GLU A 160 6.54 2.69 -15.24
CA GLU A 160 5.63 1.59 -14.95
C GLU A 160 4.34 2.11 -14.29
N VAL A 161 4.42 3.05 -13.35
CA VAL A 161 3.23 3.69 -12.76
C VAL A 161 2.38 4.37 -13.84
N GLN A 162 3.01 5.09 -14.78
CA GLN A 162 2.33 5.69 -15.94
C GLN A 162 1.64 4.63 -16.81
N THR A 163 2.30 3.50 -17.05
CA THR A 163 1.72 2.40 -17.83
C THR A 163 0.53 1.74 -17.15
N LEU A 164 0.62 1.56 -15.82
CA LEU A 164 -0.41 0.87 -15.03
C LEU A 164 -1.65 1.72 -14.80
N TYR A 165 -1.49 3.02 -14.56
CA TYR A 165 -2.58 3.89 -14.10
C TYR A 165 -2.96 5.01 -15.06
N GLY A 166 -2.07 5.40 -16.00
CA GLY A 166 -2.25 6.59 -16.84
C GLY A 166 -3.46 6.59 -17.76
N ALA A 167 -4.04 5.43 -18.06
CA ALA A 167 -5.26 5.35 -18.87
C ALA A 167 -6.54 5.80 -18.12
N HIS A 168 -6.50 5.79 -16.77
CA HIS A 168 -7.67 5.99 -15.94
C HIS A 168 -7.47 6.94 -14.76
N HIS A 169 -6.26 7.46 -14.58
CA HIS A 169 -5.93 8.32 -13.45
C HIS A 169 -5.07 9.51 -13.92
N LEU A 170 -5.37 10.67 -13.38
CA LEU A 170 -4.41 11.77 -13.35
C LEU A 170 -3.32 11.42 -12.34
N ILE A 171 -2.06 11.43 -12.76
CA ILE A 171 -0.89 11.04 -11.97
C ILE A 171 -0.04 12.28 -11.70
N GLU A 172 0.19 12.59 -10.45
CA GLU A 172 1.08 13.66 -10.01
C GLU A 172 2.18 13.09 -9.13
N THR A 173 3.42 13.30 -9.52
CA THR A 173 4.58 12.99 -8.65
C THR A 173 4.71 14.09 -7.60
N LEU A 174 4.58 13.72 -6.33
CA LEU A 174 4.69 14.64 -5.20
C LEU A 174 6.14 14.75 -4.72
N GLU A 175 6.84 13.63 -4.63
CA GLU A 175 8.23 13.59 -4.17
C GLU A 175 8.97 12.37 -4.74
N ARG A 176 10.29 12.53 -4.88
CA ARG A 176 11.26 11.44 -5.00
C ARG A 176 12.37 11.70 -4.01
N ILE A 177 12.57 10.79 -3.05
CA ILE A 177 13.52 10.96 -1.95
C ILE A 177 14.44 9.74 -1.86
N ASP A 178 15.73 9.99 -1.68
CA ASP A 178 16.70 8.94 -1.34
C ASP A 178 16.43 8.47 0.11
N VAL A 179 16.22 7.18 0.26
CA VAL A 179 15.87 6.56 1.54
C VAL A 179 16.80 5.39 1.89
N LEU A 180 17.89 5.21 1.16
CA LEU A 180 18.77 4.05 1.37
C LEU A 180 19.24 3.93 2.82
N ALA A 181 19.57 5.05 3.46
CA ALA A 181 20.02 5.07 4.85
C ALA A 181 18.95 4.60 5.85
N ASP A 182 17.67 4.74 5.51
CA ASP A 182 16.54 4.32 6.36
C ASP A 182 16.23 2.83 6.24
N TYR A 183 16.87 2.14 5.27
CA TYR A 183 16.62 0.71 4.97
C TYR A 183 17.91 -0.12 5.08
N PRO A 184 18.52 -0.28 6.28
CA PRO A 184 19.78 -1.01 6.43
C PRO A 184 19.72 -2.44 5.89
N ARG A 185 18.56 -3.12 6.03
CA ARG A 185 18.36 -4.46 5.46
C ARG A 185 18.45 -4.51 3.93
N MET A 186 18.16 -3.40 3.25
CA MET A 186 18.34 -3.33 1.78
C MET A 186 19.82 -3.19 1.43
N ILE A 187 20.58 -2.42 2.23
CA ILE A 187 22.04 -2.31 2.13
C ILE A 187 22.68 -3.70 2.32
N ASP A 188 22.28 -4.43 3.36
CA ASP A 188 22.76 -5.79 3.65
C ASP A 188 22.48 -6.78 2.51
N ARG A 189 21.44 -6.52 1.71
CA ARG A 189 21.07 -7.31 0.52
C ARG A 189 21.77 -6.83 -0.76
N GLY A 190 22.67 -5.85 -0.66
CA GLY A 190 23.51 -5.38 -1.77
C GLY A 190 22.92 -4.22 -2.58
N ILE A 191 21.86 -3.58 -2.10
CA ILE A 191 21.29 -2.40 -2.74
C ILE A 191 22.20 -1.20 -2.50
N THR A 192 22.60 -0.52 -3.57
CA THR A 192 23.56 0.62 -3.52
C THR A 192 22.90 1.99 -3.69
N ALA A 193 21.65 2.02 -4.18
CA ALA A 193 20.81 3.22 -4.29
C ALA A 193 19.35 2.81 -4.14
N LEU A 194 18.60 3.53 -3.31
CA LEU A 194 17.19 3.30 -3.08
C LEU A 194 16.48 4.64 -2.94
N ALA A 195 15.48 4.87 -3.78
CA ALA A 195 14.58 6.00 -3.59
C ALA A 195 13.15 5.53 -3.39
N GLU A 196 12.40 6.25 -2.60
CA GLU A 196 10.94 6.21 -2.63
C GLU A 196 10.41 7.31 -3.52
N ARG A 197 9.35 6.98 -4.24
CA ARG A 197 8.59 7.97 -5.00
C ARG A 197 7.15 7.98 -4.53
N VAL A 198 6.62 9.17 -4.27
CA VAL A 198 5.27 9.39 -3.77
C VAL A 198 4.44 10.03 -4.88
N TYR A 199 3.27 9.44 -5.13
CA TYR A 199 2.33 9.94 -6.13
C TYR A 199 0.96 10.23 -5.50
N ARG A 200 0.32 11.26 -6.03
CA ARG A 200 -1.13 11.43 -5.94
C ARG A 200 -1.75 10.94 -7.24
N LEU A 201 -2.66 9.98 -7.14
CA LEU A 201 -3.48 9.54 -8.27
C LEU A 201 -4.92 10.02 -8.05
N THR A 202 -5.57 10.49 -9.09
CA THR A 202 -7.00 10.85 -9.06
C THR A 202 -7.71 10.07 -10.14
N ARG A 203 -8.69 9.24 -9.77
CA ARG A 203 -9.49 8.44 -10.71
C ARG A 203 -10.32 9.37 -11.59
N GLU A 204 -10.10 9.31 -12.89
CA GLU A 204 -10.87 10.04 -13.89
C GLU A 204 -12.15 9.28 -14.27
N SER A 205 -12.96 9.87 -15.12
CA SER A 205 -14.26 9.33 -15.57
C SER A 205 -14.12 8.06 -16.42
#